data_713b42dc7ef4506379a2b764105cbf2d
#
_entry.id   713b42dc7ef4506379a2b764105cbf2d
#
_cell.length_a   1.000
_cell.length_b   1.000
_cell.length_c   1.000
_cell.angle_alpha   90.00
_cell.angle_beta   90.00
_cell.angle_gamma   90.00
#
_symmetry.space_group_name_H-M   'P 1'
#
loop_
_entity.id
_entity.type
_entity.pdbx_description
1 polymer ?
#
loop_
_entity_poly.entity_id
_entity_poly.type
_entity_poly.pdbx_seq_one_letter_code
_entity_poly.pdbx_strand_id
1 'polypeptide(L)'
;MTGPRRVPGVARRDGLRRRLAGPWRVAVAEGSMRPAIEPGDWLLVDPTVGRWPRRGSVVVFREPGSDVLAIKRVAARPGDWIRFADGRLQMAEDEAWLVSDAADASLEAAGFGPAVDSRRYGPVPVAALVGRAWFRYWPACTMGRLPTAKP
;
A
#
# COMPACT_ATOMS: atom_id res chain seq x y z
N MET A 1 26.18 7.91 6.54
CA MET A 1 24.95 8.33 5.81
C MET A 1 24.62 7.29 4.76
N THR A 2 23.72 6.40 5.06
CA THR A 2 23.23 5.42 4.08
C THR A 2 22.05 6.08 3.38
N GLY A 3 22.26 6.55 2.13
CA GLY A 3 21.19 7.11 1.32
C GLY A 3 20.09 6.07 1.04
N PRO A 4 18.85 6.49 0.73
CA PRO A 4 17.75 5.57 0.47
C PRO A 4 18.16 4.65 -0.67
N ARG A 5 18.09 3.34 -0.41
CA ARG A 5 18.31 2.35 -1.47
C ARG A 5 17.28 2.59 -2.56
N ARG A 6 17.74 3.07 -3.69
CA ARG A 6 16.95 3.10 -4.93
C ARG A 6 16.51 1.67 -5.21
N VAL A 7 15.22 1.43 -5.17
CA VAL A 7 14.67 0.18 -5.71
C VAL A 7 14.96 0.20 -7.21
N PRO A 8 15.76 -0.75 -7.74
CA PRO A 8 16.08 -0.74 -9.16
C PRO A 8 14.81 -0.97 -9.96
N GLY A 9 14.50 -0.07 -10.88
CA GLY A 9 13.57 -0.36 -11.96
C GLY A 9 12.21 0.30 -11.91
N VAL A 10 11.94 1.29 -11.07
CA VAL A 10 10.71 2.08 -11.17
C VAL A 10 10.99 3.37 -11.95
N ALA A 11 11.50 3.22 -13.17
CA ALA A 11 11.35 4.25 -14.20
C ALA A 11 9.86 4.36 -14.56
N ARG A 12 9.39 5.56 -14.87
CA ARG A 12 8.06 5.81 -15.45
C ARG A 12 7.83 4.80 -16.58
N ARG A 13 7.12 3.73 -16.30
CA ARG A 13 6.77 2.74 -17.30
C ARG A 13 5.42 3.15 -17.87
N ASP A 14 5.39 3.48 -19.16
CA ASP A 14 4.16 3.67 -19.92
C ASP A 14 3.19 2.52 -19.67
N GLY A 15 1.89 2.79 -19.70
CA GLY A 15 0.86 1.81 -19.34
C GLY A 15 0.96 0.48 -20.08
N LEU A 16 1.52 0.48 -21.30
CA LEU A 16 1.78 -0.72 -22.08
C LEU A 16 2.91 -1.58 -21.47
N ARG A 17 3.98 -0.94 -21.00
CA ARG A 17 5.10 -1.63 -20.32
C ARG A 17 4.68 -2.23 -18.98
N ARG A 18 3.73 -1.60 -18.27
CA ARG A 18 3.15 -2.18 -17.05
C ARG A 18 2.42 -3.50 -17.34
N ARG A 19 1.69 -3.59 -18.46
CA ARG A 19 0.95 -4.81 -18.86
C ARG A 19 1.86 -5.98 -19.19
N LEU A 20 3.09 -5.72 -19.60
CA LEU A 20 4.08 -6.74 -19.96
C LEU A 20 5.04 -7.07 -18.80
N ALA A 21 4.99 -6.33 -17.71
CA ALA A 21 5.81 -6.59 -16.55
C ALA A 21 5.23 -7.75 -15.73
N GLY A 22 6.04 -8.78 -15.51
CA GLY A 22 5.69 -9.88 -14.60
C GLY A 22 5.65 -9.44 -13.13
N PRO A 23 5.15 -10.31 -12.24
CA PRO A 23 5.14 -10.07 -10.81
C PRO A 23 6.55 -9.78 -10.28
N TRP A 24 6.67 -8.87 -9.32
CA TRP A 24 7.92 -8.60 -8.64
C TRP A 24 7.76 -8.76 -7.12
N ARG A 25 8.86 -8.77 -6.42
CA ARG A 25 8.92 -9.06 -5.00
C ARG A 25 9.23 -7.82 -4.19
N VAL A 26 8.60 -7.72 -3.02
CA VAL A 26 8.90 -6.68 -2.04
C VAL A 26 9.08 -7.30 -0.66
N ALA A 27 10.11 -6.88 0.07
CA ALA A 27 10.30 -7.22 1.47
C ALA A 27 9.66 -6.13 2.33
N VAL A 28 8.88 -6.54 3.30
CA VAL A 28 8.20 -5.63 4.23
C VAL A 28 9.18 -5.25 5.34
N ALA A 29 9.39 -3.94 5.53
CA ALA A 29 10.29 -3.42 6.55
C ALA A 29 9.58 -2.86 7.79
N GLU A 30 8.33 -2.43 7.65
CA GLU A 30 7.58 -1.74 8.70
C GLU A 30 6.36 -2.50 9.18
N GLY A 31 5.90 -2.17 10.39
CA GLY A 31 4.81 -2.85 11.05
C GLY A 31 3.42 -2.30 10.77
N SER A 32 3.28 -1.31 9.88
CA SER A 32 1.99 -0.60 9.68
C SER A 32 0.84 -1.48 9.19
N MET A 33 1.13 -2.67 8.65
CA MET A 33 0.14 -3.62 8.15
C MET A 33 -0.09 -4.81 9.08
N ARG A 34 0.43 -4.74 10.31
CA ARG A 34 0.19 -5.76 11.34
C ARG A 34 -1.29 -5.81 11.76
N PRO A 35 -1.81 -6.98 12.09
CA PRO A 35 -1.15 -8.30 12.12
C PRO A 35 -1.18 -9.03 10.78
N ALA A 36 -1.86 -8.51 9.76
CA ALA A 36 -2.04 -9.21 8.49
C ALA A 36 -0.73 -9.43 7.74
N ILE A 37 0.18 -8.47 7.83
CA ILE A 37 1.51 -8.48 7.20
C ILE A 37 2.52 -8.05 8.25
N GLU A 38 3.57 -8.84 8.43
CA GLU A 38 4.62 -8.59 9.41
C GLU A 38 5.91 -8.10 8.76
N PRO A 39 6.73 -7.30 9.47
CA PRO A 39 8.09 -7.04 9.04
C PRO A 39 8.86 -8.33 8.77
N GLY A 40 9.57 -8.39 7.65
CA GLY A 40 10.26 -9.59 7.20
C GLY A 40 9.45 -10.46 6.24
N ASP A 41 8.16 -10.22 6.07
CA ASP A 41 7.37 -10.88 5.04
C ASP A 41 7.84 -10.48 3.64
N TRP A 42 7.77 -11.43 2.71
CA TRP A 42 8.03 -11.19 1.29
C TRP A 42 6.74 -11.37 0.50
N LEU A 43 6.40 -10.37 -0.27
CA LEU A 43 5.15 -10.32 -1.02
C LEU A 43 5.39 -10.31 -2.52
N LEU A 44 4.48 -10.95 -3.26
CA LEU A 44 4.38 -10.81 -4.70
C LEU A 44 3.48 -9.63 -5.04
N VAL A 45 3.96 -8.80 -5.95
CA VAL A 45 3.28 -7.58 -6.40
C VAL A 45 2.98 -7.70 -7.89
N ASP A 46 1.72 -7.48 -8.24
CA ASP A 46 1.27 -7.36 -9.62
C ASP A 46 1.37 -5.89 -10.07
N PRO A 47 2.30 -5.55 -10.96
CA PRO A 47 2.47 -4.19 -11.45
C PRO A 47 1.53 -3.83 -12.61
N THR A 48 0.71 -4.77 -13.09
CA THR A 48 -0.15 -4.55 -14.25
C THR A 48 -1.40 -3.75 -13.93
N VAL A 49 -1.73 -3.57 -12.65
CA VAL A 49 -2.88 -2.79 -12.20
C VAL A 49 -2.70 -1.31 -12.57
N GLY A 50 -3.55 -0.82 -13.44
CA GLY A 50 -3.58 0.59 -13.87
C GLY A 50 -4.66 1.44 -13.19
N ARG A 51 -5.46 0.84 -12.32
CA ARG A 51 -6.55 1.47 -11.56
C ARG A 51 -6.51 0.99 -10.11
N TRP A 52 -7.09 1.77 -9.22
CA TRP A 52 -7.23 1.35 -7.84
C TRP A 52 -8.01 0.04 -7.74
N PRO A 53 -7.45 -1.00 -7.12
CA PRO A 53 -8.14 -2.27 -6.96
C PRO A 53 -9.29 -2.15 -5.95
N ARG A 54 -10.07 -3.19 -5.79
CA ARG A 54 -11.22 -3.20 -4.86
C ARG A 54 -10.82 -2.87 -3.43
N ARG A 55 -11.76 -2.35 -2.65
CA ARG A 55 -11.61 -2.14 -1.21
C ARG A 55 -11.09 -3.40 -0.53
N GLY A 56 -10.24 -3.23 0.45
CA GLY A 56 -9.57 -4.31 1.17
C GLY A 56 -8.31 -4.85 0.48
N SER A 57 -8.04 -4.49 -0.77
CA SER A 57 -6.79 -4.87 -1.44
C SER A 57 -5.59 -4.20 -0.80
N VAL A 58 -4.47 -4.92 -0.75
CA VAL A 58 -3.18 -4.39 -0.35
C VAL A 58 -2.46 -3.84 -1.58
N VAL A 59 -1.96 -2.63 -1.50
CA VAL A 59 -1.27 -1.95 -2.61
C VAL A 59 0.11 -1.46 -2.19
N VAL A 60 1.00 -1.43 -3.15
CA VAL A 60 2.30 -0.76 -3.07
C VAL A 60 2.21 0.53 -3.88
N PHE A 61 2.59 1.63 -3.29
CA PHE A 61 2.50 2.96 -3.89
C PHE A 61 3.64 3.86 -3.41
N ARG A 62 3.82 4.99 -4.09
CA ARG A 62 4.74 6.02 -3.63
C ARG A 62 4.03 6.97 -2.69
N GLU A 63 4.61 7.18 -1.52
CA GLU A 63 4.05 8.17 -0.58
C GLU A 63 4.06 9.57 -1.17
N PRO A 64 2.97 10.34 -0.97
CA PRO A 64 2.94 11.74 -1.34
C PRO A 64 4.06 12.54 -0.64
N GLY A 65 4.79 13.35 -1.41
CA GLY A 65 5.87 14.17 -0.88
C GLY A 65 7.18 13.44 -0.59
N SER A 66 7.25 12.13 -0.86
CA SER A 66 8.49 11.35 -0.77
C SER A 66 8.59 10.35 -1.91
N ASP A 67 9.79 9.80 -2.14
CA ASP A 67 10.00 8.70 -3.09
C ASP A 67 9.93 7.32 -2.42
N VAL A 68 9.47 7.27 -1.18
CA VAL A 68 9.39 6.03 -0.40
C VAL A 68 8.23 5.19 -0.92
N LEU A 69 8.48 3.90 -1.10
CA LEU A 69 7.42 2.92 -1.36
C LEU A 69 6.79 2.51 -0.03
N ALA A 70 5.47 2.61 0.02
CA ALA A 70 4.67 2.20 1.15
C ALA A 70 3.69 1.09 0.77
N ILE A 71 3.29 0.31 1.75
CA ILE A 71 2.29 -0.75 1.62
C ILE A 71 1.11 -0.37 2.52
N LYS A 72 -0.07 -0.26 1.95
CA LYS A 72 -1.31 0.08 2.66
C LYS A 72 -2.49 -0.68 2.07
N ARG A 73 -3.62 -0.57 2.75
CA ARG A 73 -4.89 -1.16 2.32
C ARG A 73 -5.83 -0.11 1.73
N VAL A 74 -6.48 -0.46 0.65
CA VAL A 74 -7.49 0.41 0.02
C VAL A 74 -8.74 0.43 0.89
N ALA A 75 -9.04 1.56 1.51
CA ALA A 75 -10.26 1.79 2.30
C ALA A 75 -11.37 2.41 1.49
N ALA A 76 -11.05 3.30 0.55
CA ALA A 76 -12.02 3.89 -0.37
C ALA A 76 -11.42 4.03 -1.77
N ARG A 77 -12.29 3.96 -2.78
CA ARG A 77 -11.97 4.02 -4.21
C ARG A 77 -12.55 5.30 -4.82
N PRO A 78 -12.20 5.60 -6.10
CA PRO A 78 -12.86 6.68 -6.83
C PRO A 78 -14.40 6.65 -6.69
N GLY A 79 -14.98 7.79 -6.32
CA GLY A 79 -16.40 7.94 -6.09
C GLY A 79 -16.91 7.60 -4.69
N ASP A 80 -16.13 6.91 -3.89
CA ASP A 80 -16.48 6.55 -2.51
C ASP A 80 -16.36 7.77 -1.58
N TRP A 81 -17.11 7.71 -0.46
CA TRP A 81 -17.08 8.72 0.58
C TRP A 81 -16.32 8.25 1.81
N ILE A 82 -15.47 9.11 2.34
CA ILE A 82 -14.82 8.97 3.65
C ILE A 82 -15.45 9.95 4.63
N ARG A 83 -15.69 9.50 5.85
CA ARG A 83 -16.21 10.33 6.94
C ARG A 83 -15.07 10.78 7.85
N PHE A 84 -15.12 12.03 8.26
CA PHE A 84 -14.31 12.62 9.32
C PHE A 84 -15.21 13.08 10.46
N ALA A 85 -14.61 13.51 11.57
CA ALA A 85 -15.34 14.10 12.69
C ALA A 85 -16.22 15.29 12.25
N ASP A 86 -15.69 16.13 11.35
CA ASP A 86 -16.32 17.41 10.96
C ASP A 86 -16.84 17.41 9.52
N GLY A 87 -16.97 16.25 8.88
CA GLY A 87 -17.45 16.20 7.51
C GLY A 87 -17.20 14.89 6.78
N ARG A 88 -17.31 14.96 5.47
CA ARG A 88 -17.03 13.83 4.58
C ARG A 88 -16.36 14.32 3.30
N LEU A 89 -15.51 13.47 2.74
CA LEU A 89 -14.78 13.71 1.50
C LEU A 89 -15.12 12.63 0.49
N GLN A 90 -15.43 13.02 -0.72
CA GLN A 90 -15.58 12.08 -1.83
C GLN A 90 -14.24 11.92 -2.55
N MET A 91 -13.87 10.67 -2.83
CA MET A 91 -12.69 10.37 -3.64
C MET A 91 -12.93 10.79 -5.09
N ALA A 92 -11.99 11.54 -5.67
CA ALA A 92 -12.01 11.89 -7.08
C ALA A 92 -11.82 10.66 -7.98
N GLU A 93 -11.95 10.83 -9.29
CA GLU A 93 -11.93 9.72 -10.26
C GLU A 93 -10.63 8.91 -10.28
N ASP A 94 -9.54 9.50 -9.85
CA ASP A 94 -8.21 8.86 -9.82
C ASP A 94 -7.68 8.62 -8.40
N GLU A 95 -8.45 8.97 -7.37
CA GLU A 95 -7.99 8.94 -5.99
C GLU A 95 -8.48 7.71 -5.22
N ALA A 96 -7.68 7.31 -4.22
CA ALA A 96 -8.05 6.33 -3.22
C ALA A 96 -7.64 6.78 -1.82
N TRP A 97 -8.35 6.28 -0.83
CA TRP A 97 -8.00 6.41 0.57
C TRP A 97 -7.30 5.15 1.05
N LEU A 98 -6.06 5.30 1.49
CA LEU A 98 -5.19 4.20 1.87
C LEU A 98 -4.94 4.24 3.38
N VAL A 99 -5.11 3.10 4.04
CA VAL A 99 -4.98 3.00 5.49
C VAL A 99 -4.04 1.87 5.90
N SER A 100 -3.45 2.04 7.08
CA SER A 100 -2.71 1.00 7.78
C SER A 100 -3.67 0.03 8.45
N ASP A 101 -3.29 -1.23 8.58
CA ASP A 101 -4.06 -2.23 9.35
C ASP A 101 -3.82 -2.10 10.86
N ALA A 102 -2.60 -1.73 11.24
CA ALA A 102 -2.23 -1.60 12.65
C ALA A 102 -2.78 -0.31 13.26
N ALA A 103 -3.30 -0.41 14.48
CA ALA A 103 -3.61 0.75 15.30
C ALA A 103 -2.32 1.40 15.82
N ASP A 104 -2.31 2.73 15.94
CA ASP A 104 -1.12 3.49 16.40
C ASP A 104 -0.62 3.02 17.76
N ALA A 105 -1.52 2.71 18.70
CA ALA A 105 -1.15 2.19 20.02
C ALA A 105 -0.43 0.82 19.94
N SER A 106 -0.81 -0.03 18.99
CA SER A 106 -0.16 -1.33 18.77
C SER A 106 1.23 -1.16 18.15
N LEU A 107 1.40 -0.17 17.28
CA LEU A 107 2.70 0.17 16.68
C LEU A 107 3.65 0.73 17.72
N GLU A 108 3.18 1.65 18.55
CA GLU A 108 3.95 2.24 19.62
C GLU A 108 4.42 1.18 20.62
N ALA A 109 3.53 0.29 21.07
CA ALA A 109 3.86 -0.82 21.96
C ALA A 109 4.91 -1.78 21.38
N ALA A 110 4.98 -1.90 20.05
CA ALA A 110 5.96 -2.73 19.33
C ALA A 110 7.26 -1.97 18.98
N GLY A 111 7.40 -0.71 19.40
CA GLY A 111 8.59 0.11 19.15
C GLY A 111 8.62 0.77 17.76
N PHE A 112 7.51 0.79 17.05
CA PHE A 112 7.35 1.53 15.79
C PHE A 112 6.76 2.92 16.05
N GLY A 113 7.02 3.86 15.14
CA GLY A 113 6.32 5.15 15.16
C GLY A 113 4.86 5.01 14.70
N PRO A 114 4.05 6.09 14.81
CA PRO A 114 2.67 6.09 14.35
C PRO A 114 2.59 5.82 12.85
N ALA A 115 1.52 5.15 12.43
CA ALA A 115 1.30 4.87 11.02
C ALA A 115 1.09 6.17 10.22
N VAL A 116 1.77 6.27 9.09
CA VAL A 116 1.60 7.36 8.13
C VAL A 116 0.79 6.84 6.96
N ASP A 117 -0.42 7.35 6.81
CA ASP A 117 -1.35 6.95 5.75
C ASP A 117 -2.26 8.12 5.35
N SER A 118 -3.33 7.85 4.58
CA SER A 118 -4.24 8.89 4.09
C SER A 118 -4.89 9.74 5.18
N ARG A 119 -4.95 9.26 6.42
CA ARG A 119 -5.40 10.08 7.56
C ARG A 119 -4.49 11.27 7.82
N ARG A 120 -3.22 11.20 7.37
CA ARG A 120 -2.24 12.29 7.50
C ARG A 120 -2.09 13.11 6.23
N TYR A 121 -1.95 12.45 5.08
CA TYR A 121 -1.64 13.14 3.82
C TYR A 121 -2.82 13.22 2.84
N GLY A 122 -3.98 12.67 3.19
CA GLY A 122 -5.17 12.72 2.35
C GLY A 122 -5.22 11.66 1.25
N PRO A 123 -6.10 11.84 0.25
CA PRO A 123 -6.25 10.92 -0.87
C PRO A 123 -4.97 10.79 -1.70
N VAL A 124 -4.77 9.61 -2.27
CA VAL A 124 -3.60 9.29 -3.09
C VAL A 124 -4.03 9.12 -4.55
N PRO A 125 -3.40 9.85 -5.49
CA PRO A 125 -3.73 9.73 -6.91
C PRO A 125 -3.21 8.41 -7.48
N VAL A 126 -3.91 7.87 -8.49
CA VAL A 126 -3.54 6.61 -9.15
C VAL A 126 -2.15 6.63 -9.78
N ALA A 127 -1.64 7.80 -10.12
CA ALA A 127 -0.26 7.95 -10.60
C ALA A 127 0.80 7.46 -9.60
N ALA A 128 0.48 7.46 -8.31
CA ALA A 128 1.35 6.95 -7.27
C ALA A 128 1.29 5.42 -7.12
N LEU A 129 0.28 4.75 -7.67
CA LEU A 129 0.11 3.30 -7.59
C LEU A 129 1.23 2.58 -8.34
N VAL A 130 1.93 1.69 -7.65
CA VAL A 130 2.99 0.85 -8.22
C VAL A 130 2.48 -0.53 -8.55
N GLY A 131 1.68 -1.14 -7.68
CA GLY A 131 1.11 -2.45 -7.92
C GLY A 131 0.22 -2.94 -6.79
N ARG A 132 -0.38 -4.09 -7.00
CA ARG A 132 -1.20 -4.79 -6.01
C ARG A 132 -0.41 -5.94 -5.40
N ALA A 133 -0.20 -5.92 -4.09
CA ALA A 133 0.31 -7.06 -3.36
C ALA A 133 -0.82 -8.07 -3.13
N TRP A 134 -0.61 -9.32 -3.48
CA TRP A 134 -1.70 -10.31 -3.45
C TRP A 134 -1.34 -11.64 -2.79
N PHE A 135 -0.03 -11.93 -2.66
CA PHE A 135 0.45 -13.20 -2.15
C PHE A 135 1.70 -13.02 -1.29
N ARG A 136 1.73 -13.65 -0.13
CA ARG A 136 2.93 -13.77 0.70
C ARG A 136 3.59 -15.10 0.39
N TYR A 137 4.85 -15.08 -0.08
CA TYR A 137 5.58 -16.28 -0.39
C TYR A 137 6.67 -16.64 0.62
N TRP A 138 6.94 -15.75 1.56
CA TRP A 138 7.85 -15.99 2.67
C TRP A 138 7.39 -15.19 3.91
N PRO A 139 7.51 -15.73 5.13
CA PRO A 139 8.03 -17.08 5.47
C PRO A 139 7.08 -18.19 5.06
N ALA A 140 7.62 -19.41 4.89
CA ALA A 140 6.85 -20.55 4.39
C ALA A 140 5.65 -20.94 5.30
N CYS A 141 5.79 -20.74 6.62
CA CYS A 141 4.73 -21.04 7.59
C CYS A 141 3.47 -20.17 7.44
N THR A 142 3.58 -19.02 6.81
CA THR A 142 2.47 -18.09 6.58
C THR A 142 2.24 -17.81 5.09
N MET A 143 2.80 -18.63 4.21
CA MET A 143 2.63 -18.53 2.77
C MET A 143 1.16 -18.62 2.38
N GLY A 144 0.72 -17.74 1.49
CA GLY A 144 -0.64 -17.75 0.99
C GLY A 144 -1.12 -16.39 0.48
N ARG A 145 -2.36 -16.36 0.06
CA ARG A 145 -3.00 -15.12 -0.38
C ARG A 145 -3.15 -14.16 0.79
N LEU A 146 -2.93 -12.89 0.53
CA LEU A 146 -3.15 -11.84 1.52
C LEU A 146 -4.65 -11.72 1.81
N PRO A 147 -5.04 -11.61 3.09
CA PRO A 147 -6.45 -11.45 3.44
C PRO A 147 -6.97 -10.11 2.92
N THR A 148 -8.16 -10.15 2.35
CA THR A 148 -8.90 -8.95 2.02
C THR A 148 -9.75 -8.58 3.23
N ALA A 149 -9.34 -7.58 3.99
CA ALA A 149 -10.18 -7.08 5.07
C ALA A 149 -11.46 -6.48 4.48
N LYS A 150 -12.60 -6.75 5.14
CA LYS A 150 -13.80 -5.97 4.84
C LYS A 150 -13.57 -4.53 5.31
N PRO A 151 -13.94 -3.54 4.49
CA PRO A 151 -13.88 -2.15 4.90
C PRO A 151 -14.79 -1.87 6.09
#